data_4dc570af0b6239359e1ff512e1b925f2
#
_entry.id   4dc570af0b6239359e1ff512e1b925f2
#
_cell.length_a   1.000
_cell.length_b   1.000
_cell.length_c   1.000
_cell.angle_alpha   90.00
_cell.angle_beta   90.00
_cell.angle_gamma   90.00
#
_symmetry.space_group_name_H-M   'P 1'
#
loop_
_entity.id
_entity.type
_entity.pdbx_description
1 polymer ?
#
loop_
_entity_poly.entity_id
_entity_poly.type
_entity_poly.pdbx_seq_one_letter_code
_entity_poly.pdbx_strand_id
1 'polypeptide(L)'
;VSAEVASHRFVTAPKARRGERVDASADLSAACPRLAAWPRCCNGCGRYRAIGCKRRPHVFYEARAAQLCADSVLVSSRRGIDADEPAAAARLEAIRDCLRRGLSPEQMAARNGGPVDLSPSTIYRWVSAGYDGMTNMELRRKVGYRPRKRAARRAATRHSARRSHAAFLALGEDACAAAWEMDTVEGAREDSACLLTLLHRPSRLQLALPLEEKTAGCVAGALEGVRAVLGADGTRRVFRAVLTDNGXXXXRRVFRAVLTDNGAEFSDEGAIAALIGEGPGETRLFYCDPRRSDQKGACERNHVEIRKLLPKGRGLRFDRLAPADLALAMSHVNSEPRGALGFATPARAFRAMLGGDAAALLEAYGVEDVP
;
A
#
# COMPACT_ATOMS: atom_id res chain seq x y z
N VAL A 1 13.71 4.62 -42.39
CA VAL A 1 13.86 5.95 -43.01
C VAL A 1 13.21 5.99 -44.39
N SER A 2 13.59 5.12 -45.33
CA SER A 2 13.07 5.18 -46.72
C SER A 2 11.54 4.97 -46.77
N ALA A 3 11.02 3.96 -46.05
CA ALA A 3 9.59 3.69 -45.96
C ALA A 3 8.85 4.85 -45.24
N GLU A 4 9.42 5.37 -44.19
CA GLU A 4 8.90 6.51 -43.44
C GLU A 4 8.75 7.75 -44.31
N VAL A 5 9.82 8.11 -45.07
CA VAL A 5 9.75 9.24 -45.99
C VAL A 5 8.66 9.03 -47.05
N ALA A 6 8.55 7.81 -47.58
CA ALA A 6 7.54 7.49 -48.60
C ALA A 6 6.11 7.62 -48.08
N SER A 7 5.86 7.21 -46.81
CA SER A 7 4.53 7.23 -46.20
C SER A 7 4.11 8.60 -45.67
N HIS A 8 5.06 9.45 -45.26
CA HIS A 8 4.77 10.74 -44.61
C HIS A 8 5.12 11.97 -45.47
N ARG A 9 5.36 11.78 -46.76
CA ARG A 9 5.58 12.89 -47.69
C ARG A 9 4.24 13.52 -48.08
N PHE A 10 4.27 14.81 -48.39
CA PHE A 10 3.11 15.57 -48.82
C PHE A 10 3.41 16.30 -50.13
N VAL A 11 2.40 16.58 -50.89
CA VAL A 11 2.51 17.20 -52.22
C VAL A 11 2.10 18.67 -52.13
N THR A 12 2.81 19.53 -52.83
CA THR A 12 2.45 20.95 -53.04
C THR A 12 2.19 21.20 -54.50
N ALA A 13 1.17 22.06 -54.79
CA ALA A 13 0.86 22.44 -56.18
C ALA A 13 2.05 23.12 -56.88
N PRO A 14 2.14 23.04 -58.19
CA PRO A 14 3.06 23.88 -58.95
C PRO A 14 2.85 25.37 -58.59
N LYS A 15 3.90 26.11 -58.34
CA LYS A 15 3.84 27.54 -57.94
C LYS A 15 3.23 27.85 -56.58
N ALA A 16 2.90 26.82 -55.75
CA ALA A 16 2.41 27.03 -54.41
C ALA A 16 3.41 27.81 -53.55
N ARG A 17 2.92 28.63 -52.62
CA ARG A 17 3.78 29.28 -51.60
C ARG A 17 4.34 28.19 -50.69
N ARG A 18 5.48 28.48 -50.11
CA ARG A 18 6.15 27.55 -49.19
C ARG A 18 5.20 27.22 -48.04
N GLY A 19 4.95 25.94 -47.83
CA GLY A 19 4.05 25.44 -46.75
C GLY A 19 2.61 25.20 -47.14
N GLU A 20 2.16 25.66 -48.35
CA GLU A 20 0.83 25.39 -48.86
C GLU A 20 0.72 23.90 -49.28
N ARG A 21 -0.11 23.14 -48.57
CA ARG A 21 -0.25 21.69 -48.81
C ARG A 21 -1.46 21.41 -49.72
N VAL A 22 -1.31 20.41 -50.57
CA VAL A 22 -2.40 19.83 -51.35
C VAL A 22 -2.62 18.43 -50.79
N ASP A 23 -3.85 17.94 -50.91
CA ASP A 23 -4.26 16.63 -50.40
C ASP A 23 -3.22 15.52 -50.70
N ALA A 24 -3.01 14.64 -49.75
CA ALA A 24 -2.10 13.51 -49.83
C ALA A 24 -2.48 12.52 -50.96
N SER A 25 -3.76 12.55 -51.41
CA SER A 25 -4.23 11.74 -52.54
C SER A 25 -3.86 12.32 -53.91
N ALA A 26 -3.17 13.46 -53.96
CA ALA A 26 -2.83 14.11 -55.24
C ALA A 26 -2.00 13.18 -56.13
N ASP A 27 -2.39 13.09 -57.38
CA ASP A 27 -1.73 12.25 -58.40
C ASP A 27 -0.25 12.63 -58.59
N LEU A 28 0.60 11.68 -58.31
CA LEU A 28 2.06 11.84 -58.47
C LEU A 28 2.55 11.54 -59.89
N SER A 29 1.67 11.17 -60.84
CA SER A 29 2.05 10.87 -62.21
C SER A 29 2.75 12.04 -62.90
N ALA A 30 2.31 13.27 -62.60
CA ALA A 30 2.93 14.50 -63.10
C ALA A 30 4.18 14.95 -62.34
N ALA A 31 4.54 14.25 -61.25
CA ALA A 31 5.67 14.61 -60.41
C ALA A 31 7.03 14.30 -61.13
N CYS A 32 8.09 14.76 -60.54
CA CYS A 32 9.42 14.56 -61.07
C CYS A 32 9.83 13.07 -61.07
N PRO A 33 10.32 12.47 -62.18
CA PRO A 33 10.72 11.07 -62.20
C PRO A 33 11.81 10.70 -61.19
N ARG A 34 12.59 11.66 -60.74
CA ARG A 34 13.60 11.46 -59.69
C ARG A 34 13.05 11.03 -58.33
N LEU A 35 11.74 11.29 -58.13
CA LEU A 35 11.11 10.89 -56.85
C LEU A 35 10.91 9.36 -56.74
N ALA A 36 11.14 8.63 -57.80
CA ALA A 36 11.16 7.15 -57.78
C ALA A 36 12.37 6.62 -57.00
N ALA A 37 13.47 7.40 -56.96
CA ALA A 37 14.71 7.05 -56.26
C ALA A 37 14.84 7.85 -54.95
N TRP A 38 15.69 7.37 -54.04
CA TRP A 38 16.05 8.06 -52.81
C TRP A 38 16.57 9.48 -53.08
N PRO A 39 16.18 10.54 -52.32
CA PRO A 39 15.39 10.49 -51.09
C PRO A 39 13.85 10.57 -51.25
N ARG A 40 13.33 10.43 -52.46
CA ARG A 40 11.86 10.38 -52.74
C ARG A 40 11.10 11.64 -52.38
N CYS A 41 11.79 12.73 -52.11
CA CYS A 41 11.24 14.04 -51.79
C CYS A 41 12.09 15.17 -52.38
N CYS A 42 11.56 16.38 -52.40
CA CYS A 42 12.26 17.53 -52.95
C CYS A 42 13.16 18.25 -51.92
N ASN A 43 13.20 17.78 -50.68
CA ASN A 43 14.06 18.34 -49.64
C ASN A 43 15.52 18.21 -50.05
N GLY A 44 16.24 19.33 -50.10
CA GLY A 44 17.67 19.37 -50.50
C GLY A 44 17.96 19.08 -51.95
N CYS A 45 16.94 19.00 -52.82
CA CYS A 45 17.16 18.76 -54.25
C CYS A 45 17.86 19.96 -54.91
N GLY A 46 19.06 19.73 -55.51
CA GLY A 46 19.85 20.78 -56.14
C GLY A 46 19.20 21.38 -57.38
N ARG A 47 18.19 20.72 -57.94
CA ARG A 47 17.42 21.23 -59.12
C ARG A 47 16.08 21.80 -58.73
N TYR A 48 15.80 21.99 -57.42
CA TYR A 48 14.54 22.58 -56.98
C TYR A 48 14.37 23.96 -57.57
N ARG A 49 13.21 24.17 -58.21
CA ARG A 49 12.84 25.39 -58.98
C ARG A 49 13.62 25.65 -60.28
N ALA A 50 14.40 24.69 -60.78
CA ALA A 50 14.92 24.79 -62.17
C ALA A 50 13.75 24.85 -63.18
N ILE A 51 14.02 25.33 -64.38
CA ILE A 51 12.98 25.60 -65.43
C ILE A 51 12.04 24.41 -65.64
N GLY A 52 12.55 23.20 -65.77
CA GLY A 52 11.75 21.99 -65.93
C GLY A 52 11.02 21.49 -64.63
N CYS A 53 11.42 22.00 -63.49
CA CYS A 53 10.85 21.63 -62.19
C CYS A 53 9.65 22.53 -61.79
N LYS A 54 9.69 23.82 -62.17
CA LYS A 54 8.68 24.82 -61.77
C LYS A 54 7.23 24.50 -62.17
N ARG A 55 7.02 23.67 -63.15
CA ARG A 55 5.70 23.29 -63.65
C ARG A 55 5.18 21.97 -63.08
N ARG A 56 5.96 21.32 -62.23
CA ARG A 56 5.61 20.01 -61.64
C ARG A 56 5.19 20.17 -60.16
N PRO A 57 4.33 19.31 -59.66
CA PRO A 57 4.10 19.27 -58.22
C PRO A 57 5.39 18.90 -57.49
N HIS A 58 5.59 19.47 -56.32
CA HIS A 58 6.74 19.19 -55.47
C HIS A 58 6.33 18.31 -54.31
N VAL A 59 7.23 17.44 -53.91
CA VAL A 59 6.95 16.48 -52.81
C VAL A 59 7.94 16.77 -51.67
N PHE A 60 7.41 17.04 -50.50
CA PHE A 60 8.25 17.36 -49.35
C PHE A 60 7.99 16.36 -48.19
N TYR A 61 8.98 16.20 -47.38
CA TYR A 61 8.92 15.44 -46.12
C TYR A 61 9.28 16.38 -44.99
N GLU A 62 8.51 16.28 -43.90
CA GLU A 62 8.72 17.07 -42.68
C GLU A 62 8.85 16.10 -41.50
N ALA A 63 10.06 15.94 -40.96
CA ALA A 63 10.36 14.98 -39.91
C ALA A 63 9.51 15.20 -38.65
N ARG A 64 9.25 16.47 -38.27
CA ARG A 64 8.43 16.78 -37.11
C ARG A 64 6.97 16.31 -37.28
N ALA A 65 6.40 16.50 -38.47
CA ALA A 65 5.04 16.02 -38.74
C ALA A 65 4.96 14.49 -38.73
N ALA A 66 5.96 13.82 -39.30
CA ALA A 66 6.06 12.35 -39.25
C ALA A 66 6.17 11.85 -37.82
N GLN A 67 6.99 12.51 -36.98
CA GLN A 67 7.14 12.14 -35.56
C GLN A 67 5.82 12.33 -34.81
N LEU A 68 5.14 13.46 -34.98
CA LEU A 68 3.84 13.72 -34.34
C LEU A 68 2.80 12.65 -34.75
N CYS A 69 2.81 12.24 -36.00
CA CYS A 69 1.93 11.17 -36.49
C CYS A 69 2.26 9.84 -35.80
N ALA A 70 3.53 9.47 -35.73
CA ALA A 70 3.99 8.26 -35.06
C ALA A 70 3.62 8.27 -33.55
N ASP A 71 3.84 9.41 -32.89
CA ASP A 71 3.47 9.58 -31.48
C ASP A 71 1.97 9.46 -31.27
N SER A 72 1.16 10.03 -32.17
CA SER A 72 -0.32 9.93 -32.07
C SER A 72 -0.81 8.51 -32.28
N VAL A 73 -0.21 7.75 -33.21
CA VAL A 73 -0.51 6.33 -33.41
C VAL A 73 -0.16 5.53 -32.17
N LEU A 74 1.02 5.78 -31.59
CA LEU A 74 1.48 5.11 -30.38
C LEU A 74 0.55 5.40 -29.18
N VAL A 75 0.12 6.64 -29.01
CA VAL A 75 -0.81 7.04 -27.95
C VAL A 75 -2.18 6.39 -28.17
N SER A 76 -2.69 6.45 -29.40
CA SER A 76 -4.03 5.88 -29.72
C SER A 76 -4.05 4.35 -29.58
N SER A 77 -2.96 3.66 -29.96
CA SER A 77 -2.86 2.21 -29.80
C SER A 77 -2.78 1.76 -28.34
N ARG A 78 -2.42 2.68 -27.42
CA ARG A 78 -2.35 2.41 -25.97
C ARG A 78 -3.59 2.86 -25.23
N ARG A 79 -4.53 3.52 -25.88
CA ARG A 79 -5.83 3.93 -25.29
C ARG A 79 -6.83 2.79 -25.40
N GLY A 80 -7.67 2.70 -24.37
CA GLY A 80 -8.72 1.72 -24.36
C GLY A 80 -8.36 0.43 -23.63
N ILE A 81 -9.26 -0.52 -23.72
CA ILE A 81 -9.17 -1.82 -23.05
C ILE A 81 -8.86 -2.87 -24.13
N ASP A 82 -7.78 -3.62 -23.96
CA ASP A 82 -7.39 -4.68 -24.88
C ASP A 82 -8.11 -5.99 -24.51
N ALA A 83 -9.41 -6.00 -24.77
CA ALA A 83 -10.30 -7.14 -24.54
C ALA A 83 -11.57 -6.95 -25.38
N ASP A 84 -12.27 -8.03 -25.65
CA ASP A 84 -13.59 -7.93 -26.28
C ASP A 84 -14.58 -7.22 -25.34
N GLU A 85 -15.59 -6.62 -25.89
CA GLU A 85 -16.53 -5.76 -25.15
C GLU A 85 -17.20 -6.46 -23.95
N PRO A 86 -17.70 -7.71 -24.07
CA PRO A 86 -18.28 -8.41 -22.92
C PRO A 86 -17.26 -8.71 -21.81
N ALA A 87 -16.05 -9.15 -22.15
CA ALA A 87 -15.01 -9.43 -21.16
C ALA A 87 -14.54 -8.16 -20.46
N ALA A 88 -14.44 -7.06 -21.20
CA ALA A 88 -14.11 -5.75 -20.65
C ALA A 88 -15.17 -5.29 -19.65
N ALA A 89 -16.45 -5.41 -20.02
CA ALA A 89 -17.58 -5.03 -19.17
C ALA A 89 -17.61 -5.86 -17.87
N ALA A 90 -17.43 -7.17 -17.96
CA ALA A 90 -17.41 -8.06 -16.79
C ALA A 90 -16.26 -7.70 -15.82
N ARG A 91 -15.08 -7.39 -16.36
CA ARG A 91 -13.93 -6.96 -15.55
C ARG A 91 -14.16 -5.61 -14.87
N LEU A 92 -14.79 -4.65 -15.58
CA LEU A 92 -15.12 -3.34 -15.03
C LEU A 92 -16.13 -3.46 -13.89
N GLU A 93 -17.17 -4.29 -14.08
CA GLU A 93 -18.17 -4.57 -13.04
C GLU A 93 -17.52 -5.21 -11.79
N ALA A 94 -16.65 -6.19 -11.99
CA ALA A 94 -15.92 -6.83 -10.89
C ALA A 94 -15.03 -5.85 -10.12
N ILE A 95 -14.33 -4.93 -10.83
CA ILE A 95 -13.53 -3.88 -10.21
C ILE A 95 -14.43 -2.95 -9.39
N ARG A 96 -15.56 -2.51 -9.95
CA ARG A 96 -16.50 -1.61 -9.29
C ARG A 96 -17.04 -2.24 -7.98
N ASP A 97 -17.38 -3.51 -8.03
CA ASP A 97 -17.88 -4.24 -6.86
C ASP A 97 -16.79 -4.31 -5.76
N CYS A 98 -15.58 -4.61 -6.16
CA CYS A 98 -14.42 -4.62 -5.24
C CYS A 98 -14.15 -3.23 -4.65
N LEU A 99 -14.31 -2.14 -5.43
CA LEU A 99 -14.15 -0.77 -4.93
C LEU A 99 -15.22 -0.44 -3.87
N ARG A 100 -16.47 -0.87 -4.07
CA ARG A 100 -17.56 -0.70 -3.10
C ARG A 100 -17.24 -1.43 -1.80
N ARG A 101 -16.59 -2.59 -1.86
CA ARG A 101 -16.14 -3.38 -0.71
C ARG A 101 -14.85 -2.82 -0.09
N GLY A 102 -14.27 -1.77 -0.65
CA GLY A 102 -13.07 -1.11 -0.13
C GLY A 102 -11.76 -1.89 -0.36
N LEU A 103 -11.73 -2.82 -1.32
CA LEU A 103 -10.52 -3.59 -1.63
C LEU A 103 -9.51 -2.73 -2.39
N SER A 104 -8.23 -2.98 -2.17
CA SER A 104 -7.15 -2.35 -2.96
C SER A 104 -6.94 -3.12 -4.27
N PRO A 105 -6.40 -2.49 -5.33
CA PRO A 105 -6.09 -3.21 -6.57
C PRO A 105 -5.21 -4.45 -6.40
N GLU A 106 -4.34 -4.47 -5.40
CA GLU A 106 -3.55 -5.65 -5.07
C GLU A 106 -4.42 -6.81 -4.57
N GLN A 107 -5.44 -6.48 -3.76
CA GLN A 107 -6.39 -7.47 -3.22
C GLN A 107 -7.39 -7.96 -4.28
N MET A 108 -7.69 -7.11 -5.26
CA MET A 108 -8.62 -7.44 -6.36
C MET A 108 -8.04 -8.46 -7.35
N ALA A 109 -6.71 -8.41 -7.55
CA ALA A 109 -6.05 -9.18 -8.62
C ALA A 109 -6.10 -10.69 -8.37
N ALA A 110 -6.50 -11.46 -9.39
CA ALA A 110 -6.65 -12.92 -9.32
C ALA A 110 -5.35 -13.63 -8.93
N ARG A 111 -4.19 -13.12 -9.36
CA ARG A 111 -2.88 -13.66 -8.97
C ARG A 111 -2.62 -13.61 -7.45
N ASN A 112 -3.38 -12.78 -6.73
CA ASN A 112 -3.30 -12.61 -5.27
C ASN A 112 -4.56 -13.18 -4.57
N GLY A 113 -5.33 -14.03 -5.27
CA GLY A 113 -6.55 -14.63 -4.74
C GLY A 113 -7.81 -13.76 -4.87
N GLY A 114 -7.72 -12.62 -5.56
CA GLY A 114 -8.87 -11.74 -5.79
C GLY A 114 -9.73 -12.16 -6.99
N PRO A 115 -10.89 -11.53 -7.17
CA PRO A 115 -11.85 -11.94 -8.23
C PRO A 115 -11.57 -11.34 -9.61
N VAL A 116 -10.59 -10.45 -9.77
CA VAL A 116 -10.36 -9.72 -11.03
C VAL A 116 -9.14 -10.29 -11.77
N ASP A 117 -9.37 -10.86 -12.95
CA ASP A 117 -8.28 -11.41 -13.78
C ASP A 117 -7.53 -10.29 -14.53
N LEU A 118 -6.88 -9.43 -13.74
CA LEU A 118 -6.02 -8.35 -14.23
C LEU A 118 -4.88 -8.11 -13.23
N SER A 119 -3.79 -7.53 -13.74
CA SER A 119 -2.70 -7.12 -12.85
C SER A 119 -3.11 -5.88 -12.03
N PRO A 120 -2.59 -5.70 -10.81
CA PRO A 120 -2.87 -4.49 -10.03
C PRO A 120 -2.56 -3.20 -10.79
N SER A 121 -1.48 -3.15 -11.55
CA SER A 121 -1.10 -1.97 -12.34
C SER A 121 -2.13 -1.66 -13.44
N THR A 122 -2.72 -2.68 -14.05
CA THR A 122 -3.81 -2.52 -15.01
C THR A 122 -5.06 -1.96 -14.32
N ILE A 123 -5.41 -2.49 -13.15
CA ILE A 123 -6.56 -2.00 -12.37
C ILE A 123 -6.37 -0.52 -12.01
N TYR A 124 -5.19 -0.13 -11.49
CA TYR A 124 -4.87 1.29 -11.21
C TYR A 124 -5.03 2.16 -12.46
N ARG A 125 -4.52 1.68 -13.59
CA ARG A 125 -4.61 2.42 -14.87
C ARG A 125 -6.08 2.61 -15.31
N TRP A 126 -6.91 1.57 -15.18
CA TRP A 126 -8.32 1.64 -15.55
C TRP A 126 -9.12 2.60 -14.66
N VAL A 127 -8.89 2.56 -13.35
CA VAL A 127 -9.51 3.49 -12.40
C VAL A 127 -9.05 4.93 -12.68
N SER A 128 -7.74 5.14 -12.90
CA SER A 128 -7.19 6.48 -13.23
C SER A 128 -7.68 7.01 -14.56
N ALA A 129 -7.98 6.13 -15.53
CA ALA A 129 -8.52 6.52 -16.84
C ALA A 129 -10.01 6.87 -16.77
N GLY A 130 -10.67 6.58 -15.65
CA GLY A 130 -12.09 6.90 -15.47
C GLY A 130 -13.04 5.95 -16.18
N TYR A 131 -12.60 4.73 -16.52
CA TYR A 131 -13.49 3.78 -17.19
C TYR A 131 -14.70 3.47 -16.31
N ASP A 132 -15.85 3.40 -16.92
CA ASP A 132 -17.14 3.16 -16.27
C ASP A 132 -17.43 4.16 -15.13
N GLY A 133 -16.90 5.39 -15.25
CA GLY A 133 -17.13 6.46 -14.28
C GLY A 133 -16.36 6.32 -12.97
N MET A 134 -15.49 5.31 -12.85
CA MET A 134 -14.65 5.12 -11.64
C MET A 134 -13.65 6.26 -11.47
N THR A 135 -13.31 6.58 -10.24
CA THR A 135 -12.36 7.66 -9.94
C THR A 135 -11.33 7.22 -8.90
N ASN A 136 -10.18 7.89 -8.89
CA ASN A 136 -9.14 7.67 -7.88
C ASN A 136 -9.64 7.97 -6.45
N MET A 137 -10.75 8.68 -6.31
CA MET A 137 -11.35 8.95 -4.99
C MET A 137 -11.99 7.71 -4.34
N GLU A 138 -12.29 6.70 -5.15
CA GLU A 138 -12.87 5.44 -4.68
C GLU A 138 -11.78 4.48 -4.18
N LEU A 139 -10.52 4.73 -4.54
CA LEU A 139 -9.42 3.95 -4.03
C LEU A 139 -9.22 4.19 -2.53
N ARG A 140 -8.84 3.13 -1.82
CA ARG A 140 -8.72 3.10 -0.36
C ARG A 140 -7.77 4.16 0.20
N ARG A 141 -6.68 4.49 -0.51
CA ARG A 141 -5.74 5.55 -0.15
C ARG A 141 -5.96 6.78 -1.02
N LYS A 142 -6.66 7.75 -0.46
CA LYS A 142 -6.78 9.07 -1.06
C LYS A 142 -5.52 9.88 -0.74
N VAL A 143 -4.88 10.43 -1.74
CA VAL A 143 -3.63 11.18 -1.56
C VAL A 143 -3.91 12.50 -0.85
N GLY A 144 -3.43 12.62 0.39
CA GLY A 144 -3.48 13.86 1.15
C GLY A 144 -2.25 14.01 2.02
N TYR A 145 -1.36 14.93 1.69
CA TYR A 145 -0.20 15.25 2.51
C TYR A 145 -0.40 16.59 3.22
N ARG A 146 -0.36 16.57 4.57
CA ARG A 146 -0.32 17.78 5.39
C ARG A 146 0.96 17.78 6.22
N PRO A 147 1.80 18.84 6.10
CA PRO A 147 2.98 18.95 6.95
C PRO A 147 2.59 18.98 8.43
N ARG A 148 3.25 18.17 9.24
CA ARG A 148 3.04 18.17 10.69
C ARG A 148 3.72 19.37 11.33
N LYS A 149 3.00 20.09 12.18
CA LYS A 149 3.59 21.13 13.05
C LYS A 149 4.49 20.43 14.09
N ARG A 150 5.68 20.97 14.33
CA ARG A 150 6.59 20.45 15.37
C ARG A 150 5.94 20.57 16.76
N ALA A 151 5.84 19.43 17.44
CA ALA A 151 5.34 19.39 18.81
C ALA A 151 6.41 19.88 19.82
N ALA A 152 5.96 20.49 20.91
CA ALA A 152 6.83 20.92 21.99
C ALA A 152 7.60 19.75 22.62
N ARG A 153 8.77 20.03 23.14
CA ARG A 153 9.69 19.06 23.74
C ARG A 153 9.19 18.59 25.11
N ARG A 154 8.70 17.36 25.20
CA ARG A 154 8.49 16.68 26.50
C ARG A 154 9.82 15.98 26.91
N ALA A 155 10.13 16.01 28.19
CA ALA A 155 11.28 15.27 28.71
C ALA A 155 11.07 13.77 28.46
N ALA A 156 12.08 13.11 27.91
CA ALA A 156 12.01 11.67 27.67
C ALA A 156 12.29 10.93 28.99
N THR A 157 11.45 9.96 29.32
CA THR A 157 11.70 9.02 30.39
C THR A 157 12.93 8.19 30.01
N ARG A 158 13.91 8.08 30.91
CA ARG A 158 15.12 7.27 30.66
C ARG A 158 14.92 5.87 31.23
N HIS A 159 14.77 4.91 30.34
CA HIS A 159 14.76 3.50 30.70
C HIS A 159 16.21 2.98 30.80
N SER A 160 16.40 1.83 31.45
CA SER A 160 17.72 1.23 31.58
C SER A 160 18.31 0.88 30.21
N ALA A 161 19.65 0.88 30.09
CA ALA A 161 20.33 0.50 28.84
C ALA A 161 19.96 -0.91 28.37
N ARG A 162 19.59 -1.80 29.30
CA ARG A 162 19.15 -3.17 28.99
C ARG A 162 17.79 -3.24 28.28
N ARG A 163 16.99 -2.18 28.37
CA ARG A 163 15.67 -2.08 27.75
C ARG A 163 15.64 -1.10 26.55
N SER A 164 16.81 -0.65 26.12
CA SER A 164 16.92 0.29 24.99
C SER A 164 16.62 -0.39 23.66
N HIS A 165 16.31 0.40 22.63
CA HIS A 165 16.12 -0.09 21.26
C HIS A 165 17.41 -0.77 20.73
N ALA A 166 18.58 -0.26 21.12
CA ALA A 166 19.86 -0.91 20.78
C ALA A 166 19.94 -2.33 21.36
N ALA A 167 19.51 -2.51 22.62
CA ALA A 167 19.45 -3.84 23.25
C ALA A 167 18.40 -4.75 22.56
N PHE A 168 17.30 -4.18 22.04
CA PHE A 168 16.33 -4.90 21.23
C PHE A 168 16.96 -5.42 19.93
N LEU A 169 17.67 -4.56 19.20
CA LEU A 169 18.34 -4.94 17.95
C LEU A 169 19.42 -6.00 18.18
N ALA A 170 20.07 -5.98 19.33
CA ALA A 170 21.09 -6.98 19.70
C ALA A 170 20.51 -8.39 19.88
N LEU A 171 19.18 -8.56 19.91
CA LEU A 171 18.54 -9.89 19.91
C LEU A 171 18.69 -10.62 18.57
N GLY A 172 18.98 -9.89 17.48
CA GLY A 172 19.07 -10.42 16.13
C GLY A 172 17.77 -10.23 15.32
N GLU A 173 17.90 -10.35 14.01
CA GLU A 173 16.80 -10.07 13.06
C GLU A 173 15.54 -10.92 13.32
N ASP A 174 15.73 -12.21 13.54
CA ASP A 174 14.61 -13.14 13.75
C ASP A 174 13.79 -12.78 14.99
N ALA A 175 14.49 -12.49 16.11
CA ALA A 175 13.82 -12.09 17.35
C ALA A 175 13.09 -10.75 17.20
N CYS A 176 13.71 -9.82 16.50
CA CYS A 176 13.10 -8.51 16.20
C CYS A 176 11.87 -8.65 15.30
N ALA A 177 11.95 -9.52 14.27
CA ALA A 177 10.84 -9.80 13.37
C ALA A 177 9.66 -10.47 14.10
N ALA A 178 9.96 -11.27 15.11
CA ALA A 178 8.97 -12.02 15.90
C ALA A 178 8.35 -11.24 17.06
N ALA A 179 8.76 -9.99 17.27
CA ALA A 179 8.34 -9.19 18.42
C ALA A 179 6.88 -8.75 18.35
N TRP A 180 6.32 -8.43 19.52
CA TRP A 180 5.10 -7.66 19.63
C TRP A 180 5.44 -6.16 19.69
N GLU A 181 4.58 -5.33 19.13
CA GLU A 181 4.64 -3.87 19.30
C GLU A 181 3.44 -3.43 20.15
N MET A 182 3.68 -2.57 21.12
CA MET A 182 2.66 -2.02 22.01
C MET A 182 2.62 -0.49 21.85
N ASP A 183 1.42 0.07 21.74
CA ASP A 183 1.24 1.51 21.53
C ASP A 183 -0.17 1.93 21.99
N THR A 184 -0.46 3.22 21.99
CA THR A 184 -1.79 3.74 22.28
C THR A 184 -2.37 4.51 21.10
N VAL A 185 -3.68 4.41 20.91
CA VAL A 185 -4.44 5.19 19.91
C VAL A 185 -5.41 6.09 20.63
N GLU A 186 -5.19 7.41 20.56
CA GLU A 186 -6.04 8.41 21.21
C GLU A 186 -7.27 8.74 20.38
N GLY A 187 -8.41 8.89 21.00
CA GLY A 187 -9.67 9.33 20.38
C GLY A 187 -9.69 10.81 20.02
N ALA A 188 -10.83 11.43 20.13
CA ALA A 188 -11.00 12.87 19.97
C ALA A 188 -10.23 13.61 21.08
N ARG A 189 -10.06 14.91 20.93
CA ARG A 189 -9.31 15.71 21.94
C ARG A 189 -10.00 15.72 23.29
N GLU A 190 -11.30 15.59 23.26
CA GLU A 190 -12.17 15.65 24.44
C GLU A 190 -12.36 14.28 25.13
N ASP A 191 -11.83 13.20 24.54
CA ASP A 191 -11.89 11.86 25.12
C ASP A 191 -10.83 11.70 26.21
N SER A 192 -11.20 11.11 27.35
CA SER A 192 -10.26 10.56 28.33
C SER A 192 -9.83 9.15 27.90
N ALA A 193 -10.75 8.39 27.32
CA ALA A 193 -10.52 7.03 26.86
C ALA A 193 -9.56 6.99 25.66
N CYS A 194 -8.77 5.92 25.60
CA CYS A 194 -7.91 5.60 24.48
C CYS A 194 -7.87 4.07 24.29
N LEU A 195 -7.19 3.60 23.27
CA LEU A 195 -7.04 2.16 23.02
C LEU A 195 -5.57 1.77 23.20
N LEU A 196 -5.31 0.76 24.01
CA LEU A 196 -4.01 0.06 24.01
C LEU A 196 -4.01 -0.89 22.81
N THR A 197 -3.03 -0.78 21.96
CA THR A 197 -2.90 -1.65 20.79
C THR A 197 -1.73 -2.60 20.97
N LEU A 198 -1.96 -3.88 20.68
CA LEU A 198 -0.96 -4.94 20.71
C LEU A 198 -0.87 -5.51 19.29
N LEU A 199 0.26 -5.35 18.65
CA LEU A 199 0.50 -5.84 17.30
C LEU A 199 1.50 -7.00 17.31
N HIS A 200 1.09 -8.16 16.84
CA HIS A 200 1.95 -9.32 16.60
C HIS A 200 2.61 -9.19 15.23
N ARG A 201 3.90 -8.85 15.18
CA ARG A 201 4.61 -8.59 13.91
C ARG A 201 4.49 -9.73 12.89
N PRO A 202 4.68 -11.03 13.27
CA PRO A 202 4.64 -12.10 12.27
C PRO A 202 3.28 -12.28 11.59
N SER A 203 2.18 -12.28 12.35
CA SER A 203 0.83 -12.46 11.80
C SER A 203 0.15 -11.16 11.41
N ARG A 204 0.74 -10.00 11.76
CA ARG A 204 0.11 -8.67 11.60
C ARG A 204 -1.22 -8.53 12.38
N LEU A 205 -1.52 -9.46 13.28
CA LEU A 205 -2.71 -9.36 14.11
C LEU A 205 -2.64 -8.13 15.00
N GLN A 206 -3.72 -7.38 15.06
CA GLN A 206 -3.86 -6.19 15.90
C GLN A 206 -4.98 -6.44 16.91
N LEU A 207 -4.66 -6.44 18.20
CA LEU A 207 -5.67 -6.32 19.26
C LEU A 207 -5.75 -4.85 19.67
N ALA A 208 -6.93 -4.41 20.04
CA ALA A 208 -7.15 -3.09 20.64
C ALA A 208 -7.98 -3.29 21.92
N LEU A 209 -7.45 -2.81 23.02
CA LEU A 209 -8.04 -2.96 24.36
C LEU A 209 -8.46 -1.56 24.83
N PRO A 210 -9.72 -1.39 25.30
CA PRO A 210 -10.15 -0.07 25.77
C PRO A 210 -9.46 0.29 27.09
N LEU A 211 -8.99 1.54 27.17
CA LEU A 211 -8.47 2.13 28.40
C LEU A 211 -9.35 3.32 28.77
N GLU A 212 -9.78 3.41 30.01
CA GLU A 212 -10.57 4.55 30.50
C GLU A 212 -9.73 5.83 30.48
N GLU A 213 -8.43 5.70 30.78
CA GLU A 213 -7.48 6.80 30.75
C GLU A 213 -6.11 6.33 30.24
N LYS A 214 -5.34 7.25 29.72
CA LYS A 214 -3.98 7.00 29.23
C LYS A 214 -2.99 7.01 30.41
N THR A 215 -3.09 5.99 31.29
CA THR A 215 -2.26 5.86 32.50
C THR A 215 -1.60 4.47 32.56
N ALA A 216 -0.51 4.37 33.33
CA ALA A 216 0.21 3.11 33.53
C ALA A 216 -0.69 2.06 34.21
N GLY A 217 -1.51 2.49 35.15
CA GLY A 217 -2.49 1.60 35.83
C GLY A 217 -3.50 0.98 34.86
N CYS A 218 -4.05 1.79 33.96
CA CYS A 218 -4.98 1.29 32.92
C CYS A 218 -4.31 0.31 31.96
N VAL A 219 -3.06 0.58 31.56
CA VAL A 219 -2.28 -0.35 30.71
C VAL A 219 -2.05 -1.67 31.47
N ALA A 220 -1.66 -1.61 32.73
CA ALA A 220 -1.45 -2.82 33.54
C ALA A 220 -2.75 -3.63 33.67
N GLY A 221 -3.89 -2.96 33.96
CA GLY A 221 -5.20 -3.61 34.02
C GLY A 221 -5.59 -4.30 32.73
N ALA A 222 -5.36 -3.65 31.57
CA ALA A 222 -5.66 -4.24 30.27
C ALA A 222 -4.80 -5.49 30.00
N LEU A 223 -3.49 -5.45 30.34
CA LEU A 223 -2.61 -6.61 30.20
C LEU A 223 -2.96 -7.74 31.17
N GLU A 224 -3.43 -7.38 32.38
CA GLU A 224 -3.96 -8.36 33.35
C GLU A 224 -5.17 -9.11 32.78
N GLY A 225 -6.06 -8.41 32.05
CA GLY A 225 -7.17 -9.01 31.31
C GLY A 225 -6.68 -10.04 30.28
N VAL A 226 -5.64 -9.70 29.50
CA VAL A 226 -5.03 -10.62 28.54
C VAL A 226 -4.46 -11.85 29.26
N ARG A 227 -3.77 -11.62 30.37
CA ARG A 227 -3.18 -12.70 31.18
C ARG A 227 -4.26 -13.59 31.81
N ALA A 228 -5.39 -13.03 32.22
CA ALA A 228 -6.53 -13.79 32.78
C ALA A 228 -7.12 -14.76 31.74
N VAL A 229 -7.22 -14.31 30.48
CA VAL A 229 -7.71 -15.16 29.36
C VAL A 229 -6.73 -16.30 29.06
N LEU A 230 -5.46 -16.02 29.03
CA LEU A 230 -4.44 -16.97 28.57
C LEU A 230 -3.86 -17.86 29.70
N GLY A 231 -3.97 -17.43 30.93
CA GLY A 231 -3.21 -17.99 32.05
C GLY A 231 -1.72 -17.62 31.94
N ALA A 232 -0.94 -17.97 32.95
CA ALA A 232 0.49 -17.64 32.95
C ALA A 232 1.26 -18.33 31.82
N ASP A 233 0.99 -19.59 31.55
CA ASP A 233 1.71 -20.35 30.51
C ASP A 233 1.28 -19.95 29.11
N GLY A 234 -0.01 -19.68 28.89
CA GLY A 234 -0.50 -19.16 27.61
C GLY A 234 0.08 -17.79 27.31
N THR A 235 0.16 -16.91 28.33
CA THR A 235 0.80 -15.59 28.19
C THR A 235 2.25 -15.74 27.74
N ARG A 236 3.01 -16.65 28.38
CA ARG A 236 4.38 -16.92 27.96
C ARG A 236 4.47 -17.43 26.51
N ARG A 237 3.54 -18.29 26.07
CA ARG A 237 3.53 -18.79 24.70
C ARG A 237 3.18 -17.69 23.69
N VAL A 238 2.17 -16.87 23.97
CA VAL A 238 1.65 -15.84 23.04
C VAL A 238 2.65 -14.70 22.86
N PHE A 239 3.24 -14.21 23.93
CA PHE A 239 4.27 -13.17 23.83
C PHE A 239 5.64 -13.76 23.44
N ARG A 240 5.71 -15.08 23.25
CA ARG A 240 6.84 -15.82 22.72
C ARG A 240 6.73 -15.91 21.20
N ALA A 241 7.71 -15.43 20.49
CA ALA A 241 7.79 -15.65 19.05
C ALA A 241 8.22 -17.09 18.75
N VAL A 242 7.40 -17.83 18.06
CA VAL A 242 7.77 -19.16 17.54
C VAL A 242 8.09 -19.03 16.06
N LEU A 243 9.38 -19.09 15.73
CA LEU A 243 9.82 -19.41 14.38
C LEU A 243 10.05 -20.92 14.34
N THR A 244 9.10 -21.66 13.78
CA THR A 244 9.32 -23.07 13.45
C THR A 244 9.91 -23.12 12.05
N ASP A 245 11.20 -23.34 11.98
CA ASP A 245 11.84 -23.81 10.77
C ASP A 245 11.72 -25.34 10.75
N ASN A 246 11.38 -25.89 9.62
CA ASN A 246 11.27 -27.34 9.38
C ASN A 246 12.66 -28.00 9.39
N GLY A 247 13.28 -28.05 10.50
CA GLY A 247 14.55 -28.79 10.62
C GLY A 247 15.38 -28.44 11.85
N UNK A 248 15.56 -29.48 12.60
CA UNK A 248 16.39 -29.72 13.66
C UNK A 248 16.53 -28.73 14.72
N UNK A 249 16.18 -29.15 15.51
CA UNK A 249 16.09 -28.53 16.68
C UNK A 249 17.33 -28.04 17.25
N UNK A 250 17.56 -27.31 16.98
CA UNK A 250 18.48 -26.72 17.76
C UNK A 250 17.80 -25.70 18.51
N UNK A 251 17.65 -26.00 19.32
CA UNK A 251 17.12 -25.17 20.12
C UNK A 251 17.80 -23.94 20.14
N ARG A 252 17.65 -23.24 19.28
CA ARG A 252 18.07 -21.85 19.28
C ARG A 252 17.25 -21.11 20.33
N ARG A 253 17.90 -20.52 21.25
CA ARG A 253 17.29 -19.65 22.27
C ARG A 253 16.52 -18.53 21.56
N VAL A 254 15.20 -18.69 21.47
CA VAL A 254 14.33 -17.68 20.86
C VAL A 254 14.12 -16.59 21.91
N PHE A 255 14.82 -15.48 21.76
CA PHE A 255 14.61 -14.29 22.58
C PHE A 255 13.26 -13.66 22.20
N ARG A 256 12.48 -13.34 23.21
CA ARG A 256 11.12 -12.79 23.07
C ARG A 256 11.15 -11.32 23.43
N ALA A 257 10.39 -10.53 22.69
CA ALA A 257 10.45 -9.09 22.87
C ALA A 257 9.08 -8.42 22.73
N VAL A 258 8.78 -7.50 23.62
CA VAL A 258 7.70 -6.53 23.48
C VAL A 258 8.35 -5.16 23.33
N LEU A 259 8.05 -4.44 22.27
CA LEU A 259 8.61 -3.12 21.98
C LEU A 259 7.52 -2.05 22.13
N THR A 260 7.78 -1.03 22.95
CA THR A 260 6.88 0.08 23.18
C THR A 260 7.61 1.42 23.07
N ASP A 261 6.88 2.53 23.15
CA ASP A 261 7.50 3.86 23.17
C ASP A 261 7.74 4.35 24.60
N ASN A 262 8.19 5.60 24.73
CA ASN A 262 8.50 6.23 26.01
C ASN A 262 7.33 7.04 26.56
N GLY A 263 6.09 6.60 26.30
CA GLY A 263 4.91 7.25 26.84
C GLY A 263 4.80 7.07 28.36
N ALA A 264 4.21 8.04 29.05
CA ALA A 264 4.02 7.95 30.51
C ALA A 264 3.15 6.74 30.90
N GLU A 265 2.27 6.30 30.01
CA GLU A 265 1.43 5.11 30.18
C GLU A 265 2.23 3.79 30.21
N PHE A 266 3.46 3.80 29.73
CA PHE A 266 4.34 2.63 29.74
C PHE A 266 5.46 2.78 30.79
N SER A 267 5.33 3.70 31.75
CA SER A 267 6.37 4.00 32.74
C SER A 267 6.50 2.94 33.86
N ASP A 268 5.47 2.12 34.07
CA ASP A 268 5.53 1.03 35.08
C ASP A 268 6.17 -0.21 34.42
N GLU A 269 7.49 -0.18 34.30
CA GLU A 269 8.28 -1.28 33.71
C GLU A 269 8.05 -2.60 34.45
N GLY A 270 7.94 -2.53 35.79
CA GLY A 270 7.80 -3.71 36.63
C GLY A 270 6.46 -4.42 36.43
N ALA A 271 5.38 -3.67 36.44
CA ALA A 271 4.04 -4.24 36.23
C ALA A 271 3.91 -4.82 34.82
N ILE A 272 4.33 -4.08 33.79
CA ILE A 272 4.27 -4.56 32.39
C ILE A 272 5.11 -5.84 32.23
N ALA A 273 6.34 -5.82 32.72
CA ALA A 273 7.26 -6.97 32.64
C ALA A 273 6.66 -8.23 33.28
N ALA A 274 6.10 -8.10 34.47
CA ALA A 274 5.44 -9.22 35.15
C ALA A 274 4.25 -9.77 34.39
N LEU A 275 3.45 -8.87 33.79
CA LEU A 275 2.21 -9.23 33.06
C LEU A 275 2.48 -9.90 31.72
N ILE A 276 3.56 -9.50 31.00
CA ILE A 276 3.97 -10.17 29.74
C ILE A 276 4.78 -11.45 30.00
N GLY A 277 5.04 -11.79 31.26
CA GLY A 277 5.76 -13.00 31.65
C GLY A 277 7.28 -12.87 31.52
N GLU A 278 7.86 -11.69 31.85
CA GLU A 278 9.32 -11.49 31.76
C GLU A 278 10.08 -12.37 32.77
N GLY A 279 11.13 -13.02 32.29
CA GLY A 279 11.99 -13.88 33.12
C GLY A 279 13.24 -14.31 32.37
N PRO A 280 14.17 -15.03 33.05
CA PRO A 280 15.34 -15.57 32.38
C PRO A 280 14.99 -16.53 31.25
N GLY A 281 15.35 -16.17 30.02
CA GLY A 281 15.01 -16.92 28.81
C GLY A 281 13.58 -16.74 28.33
N GLU A 282 12.87 -15.76 28.88
CA GLU A 282 11.47 -15.45 28.57
C GLU A 282 11.35 -14.08 27.89
N THR A 283 10.11 -13.63 27.70
CA THR A 283 9.78 -12.33 27.07
C THR A 283 10.48 -11.18 27.79
N ARG A 284 10.96 -10.21 27.03
CA ARG A 284 11.61 -9.00 27.56
C ARG A 284 10.94 -7.75 27.01
N LEU A 285 10.79 -6.74 27.86
CA LEU A 285 10.24 -5.44 27.52
C LEU A 285 11.35 -4.51 27.02
N PHE A 286 11.11 -3.82 25.90
CA PHE A 286 12.04 -2.85 25.30
C PHE A 286 11.33 -1.56 24.95
N TYR A 287 12.09 -0.48 24.90
CA TYR A 287 11.58 0.86 24.59
C TYR A 287 12.26 1.43 23.35
N CYS A 288 11.49 2.05 22.49
CA CYS A 288 12.02 2.81 21.35
C CYS A 288 12.80 4.03 21.83
N ASP A 289 13.69 4.51 20.99
CA ASP A 289 14.36 5.79 21.25
C ASP A 289 13.36 6.93 21.20
N PRO A 290 13.54 7.97 22.00
CA PRO A 290 12.62 9.11 21.98
C PRO A 290 12.47 9.71 20.56
N ARG A 291 11.25 9.87 20.09
CA ARG A 291 10.87 10.42 18.77
C ARG A 291 11.30 9.60 17.56
N ARG A 292 11.53 8.33 17.75
CA ARG A 292 11.87 7.40 16.69
C ARG A 292 10.65 6.50 16.39
N SER A 293 9.58 7.11 15.88
CA SER A 293 8.35 6.38 15.50
C SER A 293 8.61 5.32 14.42
N ASP A 294 9.63 5.53 13.59
CA ASP A 294 10.07 4.56 12.58
C ASP A 294 10.42 3.19 13.18
N GLN A 295 10.81 3.13 14.45
CA GLN A 295 11.16 1.89 15.15
C GLN A 295 9.94 1.00 15.43
N LYS A 296 8.70 1.55 15.38
CA LYS A 296 7.43 0.83 15.48
C LYS A 296 6.61 0.93 14.19
N GLY A 297 7.28 0.82 13.05
CA GLY A 297 6.64 1.03 11.74
C GLY A 297 5.50 0.05 11.43
N ALA A 298 5.48 -1.13 12.03
CA ALA A 298 4.38 -2.08 11.83
C ALA A 298 3.12 -1.62 12.55
N CYS A 299 3.26 -1.15 13.80
CA CYS A 299 2.14 -0.61 14.58
C CYS A 299 1.57 0.66 13.93
N GLU A 300 2.43 1.58 13.47
CA GLU A 300 1.99 2.79 12.77
C GLU A 300 1.16 2.48 11.52
N ARG A 301 1.59 1.51 10.72
CA ARG A 301 0.83 1.07 9.55
C ARG A 301 -0.54 0.50 9.92
N ASN A 302 -0.60 -0.30 10.98
CA ASN A 302 -1.87 -0.86 11.45
C ASN A 302 -2.78 0.21 12.08
N HIS A 303 -2.22 1.24 12.71
CA HIS A 303 -3.01 2.38 13.20
C HIS A 303 -3.74 3.10 12.06
N VAL A 304 -3.17 3.11 10.85
CA VAL A 304 -3.86 3.65 9.67
C VAL A 304 -5.14 2.83 9.38
N GLU A 305 -5.08 1.50 9.54
CA GLU A 305 -6.25 0.63 9.32
C GLU A 305 -7.32 0.86 10.41
N ILE A 306 -6.89 0.93 11.67
CA ILE A 306 -7.80 1.30 12.78
C ILE A 306 -8.49 2.65 12.49
N ARG A 307 -7.73 3.63 12.02
CA ARG A 307 -8.22 4.99 11.74
C ARG A 307 -9.21 5.07 10.57
N LYS A 308 -9.26 4.08 9.69
CA LYS A 308 -10.29 4.01 8.64
C LYS A 308 -11.67 3.73 9.24
N LEU A 309 -11.71 2.90 10.29
CA LEU A 309 -12.95 2.48 10.96
C LEU A 309 -13.27 3.39 12.15
N LEU A 310 -12.24 3.79 12.90
CA LEU A 310 -12.37 4.63 14.10
C LEU A 310 -11.62 5.97 13.86
N PRO A 311 -12.13 6.85 13.00
CA PRO A 311 -11.46 8.11 12.66
C PRO A 311 -11.42 9.09 13.83
N LYS A 312 -10.32 9.80 13.98
CA LYS A 312 -10.20 10.85 15.00
C LYS A 312 -11.06 12.06 14.59
N GLY A 313 -12.01 12.40 15.42
CA GLY A 313 -13.01 13.42 15.10
C GLY A 313 -14.22 12.81 14.39
N ARG A 314 -14.94 13.59 13.63
CA ARG A 314 -16.17 13.19 12.93
C ARG A 314 -17.28 12.67 13.87
N GLY A 315 -17.31 13.17 15.10
CA GLY A 315 -18.34 12.80 16.08
C GLY A 315 -18.12 11.48 16.80
N LEU A 316 -17.10 10.70 16.42
CA LEU A 316 -16.78 9.45 17.12
C LEU A 316 -16.04 9.76 18.44
N ARG A 317 -16.57 9.24 19.55
CA ARG A 317 -15.99 9.41 20.89
C ARG A 317 -15.59 8.04 21.45
N PHE A 318 -14.31 7.91 21.85
CA PHE A 318 -13.83 6.65 22.46
C PHE A 318 -14.47 6.43 23.84
N ASP A 319 -14.82 7.48 24.56
CA ASP A 319 -15.54 7.40 25.81
C ASP A 319 -16.92 6.70 25.69
N ARG A 320 -17.45 6.60 24.47
CA ARG A 320 -18.77 6.01 24.18
C ARG A 320 -18.67 4.72 23.34
N LEU A 321 -17.46 4.26 23.07
CA LEU A 321 -17.25 3.07 22.22
C LEU A 321 -17.59 1.81 23.03
N ALA A 322 -18.61 1.09 22.59
CA ALA A 322 -18.98 -0.17 23.24
C ALA A 322 -17.95 -1.28 22.91
N PRO A 323 -17.74 -2.23 23.80
CA PRO A 323 -16.85 -3.37 23.50
C PRO A 323 -17.21 -4.09 22.20
N ALA A 324 -18.49 -4.22 21.88
CA ALA A 324 -18.94 -4.86 20.62
C ALA A 324 -18.53 -4.06 19.39
N ASP A 325 -18.55 -2.70 19.45
CA ASP A 325 -18.12 -1.86 18.34
C ASP A 325 -16.62 -2.02 18.10
N LEU A 326 -15.86 -2.13 19.18
CA LEU A 326 -14.40 -2.33 19.10
C LEU A 326 -14.08 -3.74 18.55
N ALA A 327 -14.81 -4.76 19.01
CA ALA A 327 -14.68 -6.13 18.51
C ALA A 327 -14.96 -6.19 17.00
N LEU A 328 -16.03 -5.54 16.55
CA LEU A 328 -16.39 -5.47 15.13
C LEU A 328 -15.30 -4.75 14.32
N ALA A 329 -14.79 -3.61 14.81
CA ALA A 329 -13.72 -2.88 14.15
C ALA A 329 -12.44 -3.74 14.04
N MET A 330 -12.08 -4.44 15.11
CA MET A 330 -10.90 -5.32 15.10
C MET A 330 -11.12 -6.54 14.22
N SER A 331 -12.32 -7.07 14.11
CA SER A 331 -12.66 -8.15 13.19
C SER A 331 -12.37 -7.71 11.74
N HIS A 332 -12.84 -6.52 11.34
CA HIS A 332 -12.56 -5.99 10.00
C HIS A 332 -11.06 -5.76 9.76
N VAL A 333 -10.34 -5.17 10.73
CA VAL A 333 -8.89 -4.93 10.61
C VAL A 333 -8.12 -6.24 10.41
N ASN A 334 -8.54 -7.30 11.12
CA ASN A 334 -7.84 -8.58 11.14
C ASN A 334 -8.34 -9.58 10.07
N SER A 335 -9.42 -9.25 9.38
CA SER A 335 -9.93 -10.04 8.25
C SER A 335 -9.43 -9.53 6.89
N GLU A 336 -8.69 -8.41 6.87
CA GLU A 336 -8.20 -7.84 5.63
C GLU A 336 -6.94 -8.60 5.14
N PRO A 337 -6.98 -9.22 3.94
CA PRO A 337 -5.81 -9.93 3.40
C PRO A 337 -4.58 -9.02 3.28
N ARG A 338 -3.44 -9.49 3.74
CA ARG A 338 -2.17 -8.72 3.74
C ARG A 338 -1.16 -9.32 2.77
N GLY A 339 -0.62 -8.49 1.89
CA GLY A 339 0.42 -8.92 0.94
C GLY A 339 1.64 -9.56 1.63
N ALA A 340 2.03 -9.04 2.80
CA ALA A 340 3.14 -9.58 3.60
C ALA A 340 2.86 -10.99 4.15
N LEU A 341 1.60 -11.44 4.11
CA LEU A 341 1.18 -12.79 4.57
C LEU A 341 0.76 -13.67 3.39
N GLY A 342 1.20 -13.37 2.17
CA GLY A 342 0.76 -14.08 0.98
C GLY A 342 -0.75 -13.95 0.76
N PHE A 343 -1.32 -12.83 1.17
CA PHE A 343 -2.75 -12.51 1.11
C PHE A 343 -3.64 -13.35 2.06
N ALA A 344 -3.03 -14.03 3.04
CA ALA A 344 -3.81 -14.55 4.17
C ALA A 344 -4.25 -13.39 5.08
N THR A 345 -5.31 -13.60 5.87
CA THR A 345 -5.77 -12.63 6.86
C THR A 345 -4.91 -12.70 8.13
N PRO A 346 -4.71 -11.59 8.85
CA PRO A 346 -4.03 -11.61 10.14
C PRO A 346 -4.63 -12.62 11.14
N ALA A 347 -5.96 -12.73 11.21
CA ALA A 347 -6.65 -13.65 12.11
C ALA A 347 -6.29 -15.11 11.79
N ARG A 348 -6.29 -15.50 10.50
CA ARG A 348 -5.90 -16.85 10.06
C ARG A 348 -4.44 -17.14 10.36
N ALA A 349 -3.56 -16.19 10.03
CA ALA A 349 -2.12 -16.34 10.27
C ALA A 349 -1.83 -16.50 11.77
N PHE A 350 -2.50 -15.74 12.63
CA PHE A 350 -2.34 -15.80 14.08
C PHE A 350 -2.81 -17.16 14.64
N ARG A 351 -3.99 -17.64 14.20
CA ARG A 351 -4.51 -18.96 14.58
C ARG A 351 -3.55 -20.08 14.14
N ALA A 352 -3.01 -20.00 12.94
CA ALA A 352 -2.06 -20.98 12.42
C ALA A 352 -0.75 -21.03 13.24
N MET A 353 -0.31 -19.88 13.76
CA MET A 353 0.93 -19.78 14.54
C MET A 353 0.78 -20.20 16.00
N LEU A 354 -0.35 -19.87 16.64
CA LEU A 354 -0.51 -19.97 18.08
C LEU A 354 -1.66 -20.90 18.55
N GLY A 355 -2.35 -21.51 17.60
CA GLY A 355 -3.36 -22.56 17.88
C GLY A 355 -4.44 -22.13 18.89
N GLY A 356 -4.59 -22.90 19.96
CA GLY A 356 -5.60 -22.69 20.99
C GLY A 356 -5.47 -21.36 21.74
N ASP A 357 -4.24 -20.89 21.98
CA ASP A 357 -4.01 -19.60 22.63
C ASP A 357 -4.54 -18.43 21.76
N ALA A 358 -4.34 -18.53 20.44
CA ALA A 358 -4.90 -17.55 19.49
C ALA A 358 -6.43 -17.58 19.50
N ALA A 359 -7.01 -18.79 19.50
CA ALA A 359 -8.47 -18.95 19.53
C ALA A 359 -9.05 -18.32 20.80
N ALA A 360 -8.47 -18.60 21.96
CA ALA A 360 -8.91 -18.07 23.25
C ALA A 360 -8.86 -16.52 23.27
N LEU A 361 -7.78 -15.92 22.75
CA LEU A 361 -7.68 -14.45 22.68
C LEU A 361 -8.72 -13.85 21.75
N LEU A 362 -8.83 -14.38 20.53
CA LEU A 362 -9.77 -13.84 19.53
C LEU A 362 -11.21 -13.94 20.03
N GLU A 363 -11.58 -15.07 20.64
CA GLU A 363 -12.90 -15.30 21.24
C GLU A 363 -13.17 -14.32 22.39
N ALA A 364 -12.23 -14.18 23.33
CA ALA A 364 -12.37 -13.31 24.51
C ALA A 364 -12.57 -11.84 24.12
N TYR A 365 -11.95 -11.39 23.04
CA TYR A 365 -12.06 -10.01 22.55
C TYR A 365 -13.05 -9.87 21.37
N GLY A 366 -13.82 -10.91 21.07
CA GLY A 366 -14.86 -10.87 20.04
C GLY A 366 -14.33 -10.63 18.62
N VAL A 367 -13.08 -11.06 18.33
CA VAL A 367 -12.47 -10.83 17.02
C VAL A 367 -12.74 -12.03 16.12
N GLU A 368 -13.53 -11.81 15.08
CA GLU A 368 -13.95 -12.84 14.13
C GLU A 368 -13.26 -12.64 12.77
N ASP A 369 -13.15 -13.69 11.99
CA ASP A 369 -12.66 -13.61 10.60
C ASP A 369 -13.87 -13.34 9.70
N VAL A 370 -14.09 -12.09 9.38
CA VAL A 370 -15.25 -11.60 8.61
C VAL A 370 -14.95 -11.80 7.10
N PRO A 371 -15.87 -12.39 6.33
CA PRO A 371 -15.66 -12.63 4.89
C PRO A 371 -15.59 -11.35 4.02
#